data_3d83892237a4b500c04529a521334a26
#
_entry.id   3d83892237a4b500c04529a521334a26
#
_cell.length_a   1.000
_cell.length_b   1.000
_cell.length_c   1.000
_cell.angle_alpha   90.00
_cell.angle_beta   90.00
_cell.angle_gamma   90.00
#
_symmetry.space_group_name_H-M   'P 1'
#
loop_
_entity.id
_entity.type
_entity.pdbx_description
1 polymer ?
#
loop_
_entity_poly.entity_id
_entity_poly.type
_entity_poly.pdbx_seq_one_letter_code
_entity_poly.pdbx_strand_id
1 'polypeptide(L)'
;MANNVKAPVIDNPELLDRIIGNMQNGLVDNLPWLDFAFGRAERLVKYNGNQKRYYTPNVYSGNNDYMEVTPDANIGNFCFFWVDDPQNISWEPGVDIGINTAFSIIFWFDYRKIFNNASNRNKEELKRQILDVLNGGFWLRNGSYKINKVYELAENIYRGFSLDEIDNQFLMHPFGGFRFEGELSIGETCKL
;
A
#
# COMPACT_ATOMS: atom_id res chain seq x y z
N MET A 1 7.84 7.11 -22.12
CA MET A 1 7.56 8.19 -21.17
C MET A 1 6.62 7.56 -20.14
N ALA A 2 7.06 7.37 -18.91
CA ALA A 2 6.19 6.89 -17.85
C ALA A 2 5.09 7.95 -17.65
N ASN A 3 3.82 7.55 -17.73
CA ASN A 3 2.72 8.39 -17.34
C ASN A 3 2.87 8.63 -15.83
N ASN A 4 3.09 9.87 -15.43
CA ASN A 4 3.16 10.31 -14.04
C ASN A 4 1.77 10.27 -13.36
N VAL A 5 1.11 9.14 -13.40
CA VAL A 5 -0.14 8.94 -12.69
C VAL A 5 0.21 8.61 -11.25
N LYS A 6 -0.10 9.52 -10.32
CA LYS A 6 0.21 9.34 -8.89
C LYS A 6 -0.51 8.12 -8.25
N ALA A 7 -1.64 7.71 -8.80
CA ALA A 7 -2.42 6.56 -8.37
C ALA A 7 -2.74 5.67 -9.59
N PRO A 8 -1.82 4.82 -10.03
CA PRO A 8 -2.09 3.91 -11.14
C PRO A 8 -3.10 2.85 -10.72
N VAL A 9 -4.26 2.86 -11.36
CA VAL A 9 -5.37 1.92 -11.13
C VAL A 9 -5.49 1.02 -12.36
N ILE A 10 -5.76 -0.25 -12.17
CA ILE A 10 -6.03 -1.20 -13.26
C ILE A 10 -7.31 -0.82 -14.00
N ASP A 11 -7.43 -1.20 -15.24
CA ASP A 11 -8.63 -0.97 -16.03
C ASP A 11 -9.81 -1.80 -15.50
N ASN A 12 -10.99 -1.16 -15.38
CA ASN A 12 -12.22 -1.77 -14.89
C ASN A 12 -12.06 -2.54 -13.55
N PRO A 13 -11.58 -1.89 -12.49
CA PRO A 13 -11.34 -2.55 -11.23
C PRO A 13 -12.63 -3.09 -10.61
N GLU A 14 -12.59 -4.31 -10.10
CA GLU A 14 -13.71 -4.97 -9.45
C GLU A 14 -13.36 -5.35 -8.01
N LEU A 15 -14.39 -5.53 -7.18
CA LEU A 15 -14.26 -5.99 -5.80
C LEU A 15 -13.16 -5.24 -5.00
N LEU A 16 -12.13 -5.94 -4.56
CA LEU A 16 -11.01 -5.40 -3.78
C LEU A 16 -10.26 -4.30 -4.52
N ASP A 17 -9.97 -4.49 -5.81
CA ASP A 17 -9.18 -3.55 -6.59
C ASP A 17 -9.92 -2.23 -6.80
N ARG A 18 -11.26 -2.25 -6.89
CA ARG A 18 -12.09 -1.04 -6.94
C ARG A 18 -11.98 -0.24 -5.64
N ILE A 19 -12.03 -0.91 -4.49
CA ILE A 19 -11.92 -0.27 -3.19
C ILE A 19 -10.51 0.29 -2.98
N ILE A 20 -9.49 -0.50 -3.30
CA ILE A 20 -8.09 -0.09 -3.23
C ILE A 20 -7.85 1.12 -4.14
N GLY A 21 -8.38 1.13 -5.37
CA GLY A 21 -8.29 2.26 -6.28
C GLY A 21 -8.89 3.55 -5.72
N ASN A 22 -10.04 3.46 -5.04
CA ASN A 22 -10.63 4.61 -4.35
C ASN A 22 -9.74 5.10 -3.20
N MET A 23 -9.14 4.18 -2.44
CA MET A 23 -8.20 4.54 -1.37
C MET A 23 -6.92 5.16 -1.93
N GLN A 24 -6.36 4.65 -3.04
CA GLN A 24 -5.21 5.23 -3.72
C GLN A 24 -5.44 6.71 -4.06
N ASN A 25 -6.55 7.00 -4.72
CA ASN A 25 -6.91 8.37 -5.10
C ASN A 25 -7.08 9.26 -3.85
N GLY A 26 -7.81 8.79 -2.85
CA GLY A 26 -8.00 9.53 -1.62
C GLY A 26 -6.69 9.83 -0.86
N LEU A 27 -5.72 8.90 -0.88
CA LEU A 27 -4.42 9.11 -0.26
C LEU A 27 -3.59 10.17 -0.99
N VAL A 28 -3.49 10.12 -2.32
CA VAL A 28 -2.70 11.13 -3.06
C VAL A 28 -3.36 12.50 -3.07
N ASP A 29 -4.68 12.58 -3.01
CA ASP A 29 -5.43 13.84 -2.97
C ASP A 29 -5.27 14.56 -1.61
N ASN A 30 -5.09 13.81 -0.52
CA ASN A 30 -5.06 14.36 0.84
C ASN A 30 -3.68 14.33 1.51
N LEU A 31 -2.69 13.63 0.95
CA LEU A 31 -1.32 13.61 1.42
C LEU A 31 -0.38 14.27 0.38
N PRO A 32 -0.17 15.59 0.44
CA PRO A 32 0.58 16.31 -0.59
C PRO A 32 2.05 15.89 -0.73
N TRP A 33 2.60 15.25 0.29
CA TRP A 33 3.97 14.73 0.28
C TRP A 33 4.08 13.33 -0.35
N LEU A 34 2.95 12.65 -0.61
CA LEU A 34 2.92 11.33 -1.23
C LEU A 34 3.05 11.49 -2.75
N ASP A 35 4.12 10.93 -3.31
CA ASP A 35 4.36 10.98 -4.75
C ASP A 35 3.53 9.94 -5.48
N PHE A 36 3.42 8.72 -4.90
CA PHE A 36 2.68 7.60 -5.50
C PHE A 36 1.88 6.82 -4.47
N ALA A 37 0.63 6.50 -4.81
CA ALA A 37 -0.16 5.47 -4.15
C ALA A 37 -0.39 4.33 -5.15
N PHE A 38 0.41 3.29 -5.03
CA PHE A 38 0.27 2.09 -5.85
C PHE A 38 -0.86 1.21 -5.32
N GLY A 39 -1.41 0.36 -6.20
CA GLY A 39 -2.46 -0.57 -5.85
C GLY A 39 -1.96 -1.77 -5.04
N ARG A 40 -2.66 -2.88 -5.21
CA ARG A 40 -2.33 -4.14 -4.57
C ARG A 40 -0.99 -4.67 -5.08
N ALA A 41 -0.11 -5.02 -4.15
CA ALA A 41 1.16 -5.63 -4.49
C ALA A 41 1.02 -7.15 -4.65
N GLU A 42 1.71 -7.67 -5.65
CA GLU A 42 1.97 -9.10 -5.83
C GLU A 42 3.34 -9.46 -5.24
N ARG A 43 3.42 -10.59 -4.54
CA ARG A 43 4.69 -11.09 -4.01
C ARG A 43 5.39 -11.95 -5.04
N LEU A 44 6.43 -11.40 -5.67
CA LEU A 44 7.25 -12.14 -6.61
C LEU A 44 8.45 -12.79 -5.92
N VAL A 45 8.84 -13.95 -6.46
CA VAL A 45 10.03 -14.68 -6.07
C VAL A 45 11.16 -14.32 -7.02
N LYS A 46 12.28 -13.89 -6.47
CA LYS A 46 13.52 -13.67 -7.20
C LYS A 46 14.66 -14.49 -6.61
N TYR A 47 15.76 -14.60 -7.34
CA TYR A 47 17.00 -15.25 -6.89
C TYR A 47 18.15 -14.29 -7.07
N ASN A 48 18.97 -14.12 -6.05
CA ASN A 48 20.19 -13.32 -6.14
C ASN A 48 21.33 -14.09 -6.81
N GLY A 49 22.49 -13.45 -6.99
CA GLY A 49 23.68 -14.05 -7.59
C GLY A 49 24.17 -15.33 -6.90
N ASN A 50 23.83 -15.53 -5.63
CA ASN A 50 24.17 -16.71 -4.83
C ASN A 50 23.05 -17.77 -4.84
N GLN A 51 22.07 -17.67 -5.73
CA GLN A 51 20.88 -18.53 -5.81
C GLN A 51 19.99 -18.52 -4.55
N LYS A 52 20.18 -17.53 -3.66
CA LYS A 52 19.31 -17.34 -2.51
C LYS A 52 17.98 -16.74 -2.97
N ARG A 53 16.90 -17.40 -2.56
CA ARG A 53 15.53 -16.96 -2.82
C ARG A 53 15.19 -15.74 -1.96
N TYR A 54 14.57 -14.73 -2.58
CA TYR A 54 14.03 -13.56 -1.90
C TYR A 54 12.69 -13.12 -2.49
N TYR A 55 11.95 -12.30 -1.76
CA TYR A 55 10.59 -11.90 -2.09
C TYR A 55 10.50 -10.39 -2.21
N THR A 56 9.92 -9.90 -3.31
CA THR A 56 9.74 -8.48 -3.56
C THR A 56 8.27 -8.12 -3.79
N PRO A 57 7.82 -6.93 -3.34
CA PRO A 57 6.52 -6.39 -3.71
C PRO A 57 6.57 -5.83 -5.13
N ASN A 58 5.63 -6.25 -5.98
CA ASN A 58 5.48 -5.71 -7.31
C ASN A 58 4.07 -5.18 -7.49
N VAL A 59 3.93 -4.00 -8.06
CA VAL A 59 2.67 -3.28 -8.21
C VAL A 59 2.44 -2.87 -9.65
N TYR A 60 1.18 -2.72 -10.02
CA TYR A 60 0.82 -2.14 -11.30
C TYR A 60 1.27 -0.68 -11.37
N SER A 61 2.04 -0.34 -12.39
CA SER A 61 2.62 1.00 -12.60
C SER A 61 1.92 1.82 -13.69
N GLY A 62 0.88 1.22 -14.33
CA GLY A 62 0.19 1.77 -15.49
C GLY A 62 0.67 1.15 -16.81
N ASN A 63 -0.07 1.36 -17.89
CA ASN A 63 0.26 0.88 -19.24
C ASN A 63 0.51 -0.64 -19.37
N ASN A 64 -0.22 -1.44 -18.58
CA ASN A 64 -0.06 -2.89 -18.48
C ASN A 64 1.33 -3.34 -18.01
N ASP A 65 2.02 -2.51 -17.24
CA ASP A 65 3.35 -2.78 -16.73
C ASP A 65 3.34 -2.90 -15.19
N TYR A 66 4.30 -3.65 -14.66
CA TYR A 66 4.50 -3.85 -13.22
C TYR A 66 5.91 -3.46 -12.83
N MET A 67 6.04 -2.85 -11.66
CA MET A 67 7.34 -2.47 -11.11
C MET A 67 7.51 -2.98 -9.69
N GLU A 68 8.74 -3.24 -9.31
CA GLU A 68 9.12 -3.51 -7.94
C GLU A 68 9.10 -2.22 -7.12
N VAL A 69 8.48 -2.27 -5.93
CA VAL A 69 8.40 -1.15 -4.99
C VAL A 69 9.10 -1.51 -3.68
N THR A 70 10.40 -1.51 -3.74
CA THR A 70 11.27 -1.60 -2.55
C THR A 70 11.78 -0.21 -2.17
N PRO A 71 12.21 0.03 -0.92
CA PRO A 71 12.85 1.27 -0.53
C PRO A 71 13.98 1.69 -1.47
N ASP A 72 13.73 2.73 -2.26
CA ASP A 72 14.65 3.29 -3.24
C ASP A 72 14.43 4.80 -3.39
N ALA A 73 15.50 5.57 -3.38
CA ALA A 73 15.45 7.04 -3.54
C ALA A 73 14.86 7.51 -4.88
N ASN A 74 14.84 6.64 -5.90
CA ASN A 74 14.38 6.98 -7.25
C ASN A 74 12.86 6.96 -7.40
N ILE A 75 12.15 6.16 -6.57
CA ILE A 75 10.69 6.04 -6.66
C ILE A 75 9.99 7.27 -6.08
N GLY A 76 10.58 7.90 -5.04
CA GLY A 76 9.93 8.96 -4.29
C GLY A 76 9.24 8.43 -3.03
N ASN A 77 8.33 9.24 -2.47
CA ASN A 77 7.50 8.83 -1.33
C ASN A 77 6.31 8.05 -1.85
N PHE A 78 6.13 6.83 -1.40
CA PHE A 78 5.09 5.96 -1.95
C PHE A 78 4.34 5.19 -0.87
N CYS A 79 3.18 4.70 -1.23
CA CYS A 79 2.51 3.61 -0.52
C CYS A 79 2.01 2.55 -1.50
N PHE A 80 1.76 1.36 -0.96
CA PHE A 80 1.11 0.27 -1.67
C PHE A 80 0.26 -0.57 -0.71
N PHE A 81 -0.63 -1.38 -1.27
CA PHE A 81 -1.53 -2.23 -0.51
C PHE A 81 -1.06 -3.69 -0.56
N TRP A 82 -1.15 -4.35 0.58
CA TRP A 82 -0.95 -5.78 0.70
C TRP A 82 -2.22 -6.40 1.24
N VAL A 83 -2.74 -7.41 0.55
CA VAL A 83 -3.91 -8.17 0.98
C VAL A 83 -3.44 -9.55 1.38
N ASP A 84 -3.76 -9.94 2.61
CA ASP A 84 -3.39 -11.24 3.13
C ASP A 84 -4.21 -12.37 2.51
N ASP A 85 -3.65 -13.56 2.47
CA ASP A 85 -4.25 -14.78 1.97
C ASP A 85 -4.34 -15.80 3.12
N PRO A 86 -5.49 -16.53 3.29
CA PRO A 86 -6.67 -16.53 2.42
C PRO A 86 -7.66 -15.40 2.70
N GLN A 87 -8.49 -15.07 1.70
CA GLN A 87 -9.65 -14.21 1.87
C GLN A 87 -10.85 -15.06 2.31
N ASN A 88 -11.63 -14.55 3.26
CA ASN A 88 -12.88 -15.20 3.67
C ASN A 88 -14.03 -14.76 2.78
N ILE A 89 -14.68 -15.71 2.14
CA ILE A 89 -15.82 -15.46 1.26
C ILE A 89 -17.08 -15.97 1.94
N SER A 90 -18.09 -15.11 2.07
CA SER A 90 -19.44 -15.49 2.42
C SER A 90 -20.32 -15.35 1.18
N TRP A 91 -21.16 -16.33 0.94
CA TRP A 91 -22.04 -16.35 -0.21
C TRP A 91 -23.41 -16.88 0.16
N GLU A 92 -24.45 -16.08 -0.13
CA GLU A 92 -25.84 -16.50 -0.05
C GLU A 92 -26.41 -16.58 -1.45
N PRO A 93 -26.87 -17.77 -1.91
CA PRO A 93 -27.40 -17.96 -3.26
C PRO A 93 -28.49 -16.96 -3.61
N GLY A 94 -28.29 -16.18 -4.67
CA GLY A 94 -29.27 -15.22 -5.18
C GLY A 94 -29.36 -13.89 -4.41
N VAL A 95 -28.48 -13.65 -3.42
CA VAL A 95 -28.54 -12.42 -2.60
C VAL A 95 -27.24 -11.65 -2.66
N ASP A 96 -26.20 -12.09 -1.97
CA ASP A 96 -24.99 -11.28 -1.78
C ASP A 96 -23.70 -12.10 -1.80
N ILE A 97 -22.61 -11.47 -2.25
CA ILE A 97 -21.24 -11.95 -2.05
C ILE A 97 -20.60 -11.03 -1.04
N GLY A 98 -20.08 -11.60 0.04
CA GLY A 98 -19.27 -10.92 1.04
C GLY A 98 -17.81 -11.39 0.97
N ILE A 99 -16.87 -10.46 1.00
CA ILE A 99 -15.45 -10.74 1.12
C ILE A 99 -14.92 -10.02 2.35
N ASN A 100 -14.28 -10.78 3.25
CA ASN A 100 -13.58 -10.23 4.41
C ASN A 100 -12.12 -10.67 4.35
N THR A 101 -11.22 -9.72 4.44
CA THR A 101 -9.79 -10.00 4.37
C THR A 101 -8.99 -9.06 5.25
N ALA A 102 -7.88 -9.54 5.78
CA ALA A 102 -6.88 -8.69 6.37
C ALA A 102 -6.10 -7.97 5.26
N PHE A 103 -5.81 -6.71 5.48
CA PHE A 103 -5.03 -5.92 4.55
C PHE A 103 -4.05 -4.99 5.28
N SER A 104 -3.09 -4.49 4.53
CA SER A 104 -2.13 -3.52 5.02
C SER A 104 -1.90 -2.43 4.00
N ILE A 105 -1.62 -1.22 4.49
CA ILE A 105 -1.13 -0.11 3.69
C ILE A 105 0.31 0.15 4.14
N ILE A 106 1.26 -0.04 3.25
CA ILE A 106 2.68 0.12 3.51
C ILE A 106 3.13 1.44 2.91
N PHE A 107 3.70 2.32 3.74
CA PHE A 107 4.27 3.60 3.35
C PHE A 107 5.79 3.55 3.48
N TRP A 108 6.47 4.18 2.54
CA TRP A 108 7.88 4.51 2.63
C TRP A 108 8.11 5.95 2.14
N PHE A 109 9.00 6.68 2.81
CA PHE A 109 9.23 8.08 2.53
C PHE A 109 10.61 8.57 2.97
N ASP A 110 11.04 9.67 2.32
CA ASP A 110 12.24 10.43 2.66
C ASP A 110 11.83 11.72 3.38
N TYR A 111 12.19 11.85 4.66
CA TYR A 111 11.88 13.05 5.47
C TYR A 111 12.40 14.34 4.87
N ARG A 112 13.52 14.31 4.12
CA ARG A 112 14.10 15.49 3.46
C ARG A 112 13.21 16.03 2.34
N LYS A 113 12.42 15.18 1.71
CA LYS A 113 11.44 15.55 0.68
C LYS A 113 10.14 16.10 1.25
N ILE A 114 9.85 15.77 2.51
CA ILE A 114 8.61 16.17 3.19
C ILE A 114 8.81 17.45 4.00
N PHE A 115 9.89 17.48 4.78
CA PHE A 115 10.22 18.59 5.65
C PHE A 115 11.36 19.42 5.04
N ASN A 116 11.24 20.74 5.09
CA ASN A 116 12.31 21.65 4.63
C ASN A 116 13.58 21.61 5.49
N ASN A 117 13.59 20.81 6.54
CA ASN A 117 14.70 20.63 7.46
C ASN A 117 15.10 19.15 7.50
N ALA A 118 16.30 18.83 7.04
CA ALA A 118 16.84 17.47 7.03
C ALA A 118 17.00 16.84 8.43
N SER A 119 17.02 17.65 9.48
CA SER A 119 17.07 17.19 10.88
C SER A 119 15.68 16.90 11.46
N ASN A 120 14.60 17.24 10.75
CA ASN A 120 13.26 16.98 11.23
C ASN A 120 12.97 15.48 11.18
N ARG A 121 12.61 14.92 12.33
CA ARG A 121 12.27 13.51 12.52
C ARG A 121 10.85 13.34 13.06
N ASN A 122 9.96 14.29 12.77
CA ASN A 122 8.60 14.30 13.30
C ASN A 122 7.72 13.23 12.63
N LYS A 123 8.06 11.98 12.92
CA LYS A 123 7.38 10.78 12.44
C LYS A 123 5.91 10.74 12.90
N GLU A 124 5.65 11.22 14.13
CA GLU A 124 4.32 11.25 14.69
C GLU A 124 3.39 12.20 13.92
N GLU A 125 3.90 13.30 13.39
CA GLU A 125 3.13 14.20 12.55
C GLU A 125 2.67 13.50 11.26
N LEU A 126 3.55 12.78 10.59
CA LEU A 126 3.20 12.02 9.38
C LEU A 126 2.20 10.91 9.69
N LYS A 127 2.42 10.18 10.78
CA LYS A 127 1.48 9.16 11.24
C LYS A 127 0.10 9.75 11.49
N ARG A 128 0.02 10.91 12.17
CA ARG A 128 -1.25 11.62 12.41
C ARG A 128 -1.90 12.04 11.11
N GLN A 129 -1.16 12.63 10.16
CA GLN A 129 -1.69 13.01 8.85
C GLN A 129 -2.31 11.81 8.11
N ILE A 130 -1.61 10.67 8.08
CA ILE A 130 -2.13 9.44 7.48
C ILE A 130 -3.39 8.97 8.20
N LEU A 131 -3.38 8.94 9.53
CA LEU A 131 -4.54 8.51 10.32
C LEU A 131 -5.74 9.44 10.14
N ASP A 132 -5.52 10.76 10.02
CA ASP A 132 -6.59 11.73 9.76
C ASP A 132 -7.26 11.44 8.39
N VAL A 133 -6.46 11.16 7.36
CA VAL A 133 -6.98 10.79 6.04
C VAL A 133 -7.73 9.45 6.08
N LEU A 134 -7.15 8.44 6.73
CA LEU A 134 -7.79 7.13 6.87
C LEU A 134 -9.06 7.20 7.73
N ASN A 135 -9.08 8.02 8.79
CA ASN A 135 -10.26 8.19 9.66
C ASN A 135 -11.35 9.05 9.02
N GLY A 136 -10.99 10.00 8.16
CA GLY A 136 -11.94 10.79 7.37
C GLY A 136 -12.82 9.95 6.45
N GLY A 137 -12.40 8.73 6.23
CA GLY A 137 -13.10 7.73 5.41
C GLY A 137 -13.00 8.03 3.92
N PHE A 138 -12.82 6.98 3.16
CA PHE A 138 -13.02 7.04 1.72
C PHE A 138 -14.46 6.64 1.41
N TRP A 139 -15.04 7.25 0.39
CA TRP A 139 -16.33 6.79 -0.06
C TRP A 139 -16.19 5.42 -0.74
N LEU A 140 -16.43 4.36 0.03
CA LEU A 140 -16.37 2.98 -0.43
C LEU A 140 -17.78 2.48 -0.73
N ARG A 141 -18.15 2.49 -1.99
CA ARG A 141 -19.42 1.89 -2.40
C ARG A 141 -19.34 0.38 -2.14
N ASN A 142 -20.26 -0.13 -1.30
CA ASN A 142 -20.35 -1.53 -0.93
C ASN A 142 -19.12 -2.10 -0.18
N GLY A 143 -18.41 -1.26 0.55
CA GLY A 143 -17.27 -1.71 1.34
C GLY A 143 -17.05 -0.88 2.59
N SER A 144 -16.32 -1.44 3.53
CA SER A 144 -15.84 -0.78 4.73
C SER A 144 -14.46 -1.29 5.10
N TYR A 145 -13.72 -0.50 5.87
CA TYR A 145 -12.44 -0.93 6.42
C TYR A 145 -12.25 -0.42 7.83
N LYS A 146 -11.38 -1.08 8.58
CA LYS A 146 -11.00 -0.69 9.91
C LYS A 146 -9.50 -0.89 10.08
N ILE A 147 -8.77 0.18 10.43
CA ILE A 147 -7.35 0.09 10.79
C ILE A 147 -7.24 -0.27 12.27
N ASN A 148 -6.46 -1.30 12.57
CA ASN A 148 -6.32 -1.86 13.90
C ASN A 148 -4.92 -1.68 14.48
N LYS A 149 -3.88 -1.60 13.64
CA LYS A 149 -2.48 -1.59 14.08
C LYS A 149 -1.62 -0.69 13.19
N VAL A 150 -0.52 -0.20 13.76
CA VAL A 150 0.56 0.47 13.02
C VAL A 150 1.90 -0.10 13.45
N TYR A 151 2.78 -0.35 12.48
CA TYR A 151 4.15 -0.81 12.69
C TYR A 151 5.12 0.22 12.13
N GLU A 152 6.26 0.35 12.79
CA GLU A 152 7.26 1.39 12.52
C GLU A 152 8.70 0.84 12.38
N LEU A 153 8.93 -0.41 12.76
CA LEU A 153 10.21 -1.08 12.58
C LEU A 153 10.28 -1.69 11.17
N ALA A 154 11.40 -1.52 10.49
CA ALA A 154 11.56 -1.92 9.09
C ALA A 154 11.16 -3.38 8.83
N GLU A 155 11.57 -4.31 9.70
CA GLU A 155 11.21 -5.72 9.61
C GLU A 155 9.70 -5.97 9.69
N ASN A 156 8.96 -5.15 10.42
CA ASN A 156 7.51 -5.26 10.54
C ASN A 156 6.77 -4.52 9.40
N ILE A 157 7.33 -3.40 8.92
CA ILE A 157 6.77 -2.65 7.79
C ILE A 157 6.76 -3.55 6.55
N TYR A 158 7.87 -4.21 6.26
CA TYR A 158 8.04 -5.08 5.10
C TYR A 158 7.81 -6.57 5.40
N ARG A 159 7.10 -6.90 6.48
CA ARG A 159 6.77 -8.29 6.81
C ARG A 159 6.12 -9.00 5.62
N GLY A 160 6.69 -10.15 5.21
CA GLY A 160 6.30 -10.91 4.01
C GLY A 160 7.18 -10.65 2.79
N PHE A 161 8.08 -9.66 2.86
CA PHE A 161 9.08 -9.35 1.85
C PHE A 161 10.49 -9.45 2.43
N SER A 162 11.49 -9.65 1.57
CA SER A 162 12.88 -9.77 1.99
C SER A 162 13.54 -8.40 2.04
N LEU A 163 14.21 -8.10 3.15
CA LEU A 163 14.99 -6.87 3.33
C LEU A 163 16.46 -7.04 2.97
N ASP A 164 16.93 -8.27 2.81
CA ASP A 164 18.36 -8.58 2.62
C ASP A 164 18.99 -7.95 1.38
N GLU A 165 18.16 -7.66 0.36
CA GLU A 165 18.61 -7.07 -0.90
C GLU A 165 18.39 -5.54 -0.94
N ILE A 166 17.86 -4.97 0.14
CA ILE A 166 17.67 -3.53 0.28
C ILE A 166 18.88 -2.93 0.95
N ASP A 167 19.44 -1.89 0.36
CA ASP A 167 20.54 -1.16 0.99
C ASP A 167 20.08 -0.59 2.35
N ASN A 168 20.80 -0.93 3.41
CA ASN A 168 20.49 -0.57 4.78
C ASN A 168 20.27 0.93 5.00
N GLN A 169 20.89 1.79 4.17
CA GLN A 169 20.68 3.24 4.24
C GLN A 169 19.21 3.62 4.05
N PHE A 170 18.44 2.88 3.23
CA PHE A 170 17.04 3.16 2.97
C PHE A 170 16.10 2.67 4.09
N LEU A 171 16.61 1.91 5.06
CA LEU A 171 15.87 1.41 6.21
C LEU A 171 16.06 2.25 7.48
N MET A 172 16.84 3.34 7.39
CA MET A 172 17.14 4.22 8.50
C MET A 172 17.00 5.69 8.09
N HIS A 173 16.98 6.57 9.09
CA HIS A 173 16.97 8.02 8.85
C HIS A 173 18.04 8.44 7.81
N PRO A 174 17.72 9.28 6.81
CA PRO A 174 16.53 10.15 6.68
C PRO A 174 15.29 9.49 6.05
N PHE A 175 15.25 8.21 5.95
CA PHE A 175 14.11 7.47 5.45
C PHE A 175 13.27 6.91 6.59
N GLY A 176 12.02 6.60 6.29
CA GLY A 176 11.10 6.00 7.23
C GLY A 176 9.91 5.37 6.55
N GLY A 177 9.08 4.72 7.34
CA GLY A 177 7.87 4.10 6.83
C GLY A 177 6.91 3.75 7.94
N PHE A 178 5.74 3.30 7.51
CA PHE A 178 4.67 2.75 8.34
C PHE A 178 4.05 1.56 7.63
N ARG A 179 3.55 0.62 8.42
CA ARG A 179 2.56 -0.36 7.98
C ARG A 179 1.33 -0.21 8.83
N PHE A 180 0.22 0.18 8.23
CA PHE A 180 -1.09 0.17 8.84
C PHE A 180 -1.77 -1.14 8.48
N GLU A 181 -2.23 -1.88 9.48
CA GLU A 181 -2.95 -3.14 9.29
C GLU A 181 -4.39 -2.99 9.73
N GLY A 182 -5.26 -3.69 9.04
CA GLY A 182 -6.68 -3.70 9.32
C GLY A 182 -7.43 -4.79 8.61
N GLU A 183 -8.73 -4.63 8.63
CA GLU A 183 -9.70 -5.52 7.98
C GLU A 183 -10.45 -4.74 6.92
N LEU A 184 -10.68 -5.37 5.78
CA LEU A 184 -11.44 -4.86 4.66
C LEU A 184 -12.63 -5.79 4.43
N SER A 185 -13.83 -5.23 4.41
CA SER A 185 -15.09 -5.95 4.16
C SER A 185 -15.76 -5.39 2.94
N ILE A 186 -16.19 -6.26 2.06
CA ILE A 186 -16.93 -5.94 0.83
C ILE A 186 -18.21 -6.73 0.83
N GLY A 187 -19.32 -6.07 0.48
CA GLY A 187 -20.59 -6.71 0.17
C GLY A 187 -21.07 -6.28 -1.22
N GLU A 188 -21.34 -7.23 -2.09
CA GLU A 188 -21.94 -6.94 -3.40
C GLU A 188 -23.23 -7.73 -3.58
N THR A 189 -24.28 -7.02 -3.95
CA THR A 189 -25.54 -7.65 -4.33
C THR A 189 -25.37 -8.27 -5.71
N CYS A 190 -25.59 -9.57 -5.82
CA CYS A 190 -25.61 -10.24 -7.11
C CYS A 190 -26.74 -9.65 -7.97
N LYS A 191 -26.39 -8.99 -9.06
CA LYS A 191 -27.38 -8.66 -10.09
C LYS A 191 -27.71 -9.96 -10.84
N LEU A 192 -28.92 -10.48 -10.60
CA LEU A 192 -29.51 -11.52 -11.44
C LEU A 192 -29.86 -10.96 -12.82
#